data_25b78c1319ddcbac40d58b6ae9c9af05
#
_entry.id   25b78c1319ddcbac40d58b6ae9c9af05
#
_cell.length_a   1.000
_cell.length_b   1.000
_cell.length_c   1.000
_cell.angle_alpha   90.00
_cell.angle_beta   90.00
_cell.angle_gamma   90.00
#
_symmetry.space_group_name_H-M   'P 1'
#
loop_
_entity.id
_entity.type
_entity.pdbx_description
1 polymer ?
#
loop_
_entity_poly.entity_id
_entity_poly.type
_entity_poly.pdbx_seq_one_letter_code
_entity_poly.pdbx_strand_id
1 'polypeptide(L)'
;MKNTNLKKGLVALIASTLVAVFTVAIPSSASAAETCTKEYVSTANGRVDFTKCVGTDENGSKYEIRMPAKFNGTLFTYAHGIRYGVALPANPAAGTPAVPINYEPEVAPTDAVAQLMLAAGYALAGSGATSQGWNLTELTDATMQVLQIARDKYPKISKVVAWGNSLGGLTAQALSEQYSGAIDAALPMCIADSAQAEITMAGDFLWGLKVLFNPAIKGTGYSAGQTGYIEMLGDLAQVRATLTEIKNAIIADPLRPKWPTTSTAPATLQAIPVRAAVMLLGLISGISTQSNTYDGVAGPPGDSETTFGVALSPALAVLENGADAAGLAVLANYDMERRAGGVVFDNSTTNYSTRLGTAGTTYAAALSGLDAARGILGYLALMPRVKSNPAAVATLNSMYQIQGKIEVPTIALSATADHITPAGAAQYLIDQYNAAVTDGKVKSGQLVVIWNKPPNEYTKFGASGAITPTVPTNGVGHCTFTTAQVMTVAKLAATAAKTGKLPSSTAVKAAIKSDKNLFVNPNYKPDLLKFRQ
;
A
#
# COMPACT_ATOMS: atom_id res chain seq x y z
N MET A 1 34.43 -77.42 -26.35
CA MET A 1 35.07 -77.69 -27.66
C MET A 1 34.83 -76.48 -28.53
N LYS A 2 35.94 -75.94 -29.06
CA LYS A 2 36.15 -75.08 -30.28
C LYS A 2 35.34 -73.74 -30.32
N ASN A 3 36.05 -72.66 -29.99
CA ASN A 3 36.66 -71.66 -30.89
C ASN A 3 35.94 -71.41 -32.23
N THR A 4 35.51 -70.15 -32.47
CA THR A 4 36.07 -69.39 -33.61
C THR A 4 35.74 -67.91 -33.47
N ASN A 5 36.77 -67.09 -33.56
CA ASN A 5 36.80 -65.65 -33.74
C ASN A 5 36.21 -65.25 -35.10
N LEU A 6 35.51 -64.13 -35.16
CA LEU A 6 35.50 -63.30 -36.38
C LEU A 6 35.47 -61.80 -35.99
N LYS A 7 36.57 -61.15 -36.28
CA LYS A 7 36.72 -59.70 -36.35
C LYS A 7 35.88 -59.19 -37.54
N LYS A 8 35.11 -58.13 -37.36
CA LYS A 8 34.70 -57.24 -38.44
C LYS A 8 34.75 -55.79 -38.00
N GLY A 9 35.38 -55.02 -38.82
CA GLY A 9 35.81 -53.66 -38.60
C GLY A 9 34.71 -52.64 -38.51
N LEU A 10 35.01 -51.64 -37.73
CA LEU A 10 34.22 -50.43 -37.52
C LEU A 10 34.63 -49.42 -38.60
N VAL A 11 33.73 -49.13 -39.54
CA VAL A 11 33.87 -47.97 -40.44
C VAL A 11 33.26 -46.78 -39.74
N ALA A 12 34.11 -45.85 -39.33
CA ALA A 12 33.66 -44.58 -38.76
C ALA A 12 33.23 -43.65 -39.90
N LEU A 13 31.95 -43.35 -39.94
CA LEU A 13 31.39 -42.29 -40.78
C LEU A 13 31.42 -41.02 -39.95
N ILE A 14 32.34 -40.10 -40.25
CA ILE A 14 32.38 -38.75 -39.68
C ILE A 14 31.37 -37.92 -40.45
N ALA A 15 30.21 -37.72 -39.84
CA ALA A 15 29.25 -36.72 -40.28
C ALA A 15 29.64 -35.37 -39.67
N SER A 16 30.24 -34.50 -40.50
CA SER A 16 30.51 -33.11 -40.15
C SER A 16 29.22 -32.31 -40.11
N THR A 17 28.62 -32.18 -38.94
CA THR A 17 27.53 -31.23 -38.71
C THR A 17 28.14 -29.84 -38.54
N LEU A 18 28.03 -28.99 -39.56
CA LEU A 18 28.20 -27.55 -39.44
C LEU A 18 27.12 -27.00 -38.49
N VAL A 19 27.51 -26.71 -37.25
CA VAL A 19 26.69 -25.88 -36.34
C VAL A 19 26.92 -24.44 -36.78
N ALA A 20 25.98 -23.91 -37.55
CA ALA A 20 25.90 -22.47 -37.77
C ALA A 20 25.46 -21.82 -36.43
N VAL A 21 26.44 -21.26 -35.72
CA VAL A 21 26.18 -20.39 -34.57
C VAL A 21 25.59 -19.10 -35.13
N PHE A 22 24.23 -19.01 -35.13
CA PHE A 22 23.57 -17.74 -35.27
C PHE A 22 23.82 -17.00 -33.96
N THR A 23 24.80 -16.12 -33.94
CA THR A 23 24.85 -15.03 -32.95
C THR A 23 23.67 -14.10 -33.24
N VAL A 24 22.57 -14.34 -32.56
CA VAL A 24 21.52 -13.31 -32.41
C VAL A 24 22.19 -12.20 -31.62
N ALA A 25 22.60 -11.14 -32.31
CA ALA A 25 22.92 -9.89 -31.66
C ALA A 25 21.64 -9.43 -30.99
N ILE A 26 21.51 -9.65 -29.67
CA ILE A 26 20.53 -8.97 -28.84
C ILE A 26 20.91 -7.50 -28.98
N PRO A 27 20.03 -6.63 -29.53
CA PRO A 27 20.32 -5.21 -29.52
C PRO A 27 20.48 -4.84 -28.03
N SER A 28 21.69 -4.48 -27.61
CA SER A 28 21.88 -3.77 -26.37
C SER A 28 20.97 -2.56 -26.45
N SER A 29 19.92 -2.53 -25.62
CA SER A 29 19.12 -1.32 -25.45
C SER A 29 20.11 -0.24 -25.07
N ALA A 30 20.39 0.69 -26.00
CA ALA A 30 21.23 1.81 -25.73
C ALA A 30 20.60 2.54 -24.54
N SER A 31 21.24 2.49 -23.38
CA SER A 31 20.88 3.31 -22.23
C SER A 31 20.74 4.72 -22.75
N ALA A 32 19.56 5.32 -22.61
CA ALA A 32 19.37 6.71 -23.01
C ALA A 32 20.39 7.55 -22.23
N ALA A 33 21.18 8.35 -22.94
CA ALA A 33 22.25 9.12 -22.33
C ALA A 33 21.71 9.95 -21.17
N GLU A 34 22.31 9.80 -19.99
CA GLU A 34 21.93 10.59 -18.81
C GLU A 34 22.03 12.09 -19.13
N THR A 35 21.01 12.85 -18.77
CA THR A 35 20.99 14.30 -18.91
C THR A 35 20.99 14.94 -17.53
N CYS A 36 21.94 15.88 -17.31
CA CYS A 36 22.03 16.63 -16.06
C CYS A 36 21.84 18.12 -16.29
N THR A 37 20.94 18.74 -15.54
CA THR A 37 20.65 20.17 -15.57
C THR A 37 20.94 20.81 -14.21
N LYS A 38 21.34 22.10 -14.22
CA LYS A 38 21.43 22.89 -13.00
C LYS A 38 20.09 23.56 -12.75
N GLU A 39 19.52 23.31 -11.60
CA GLU A 39 18.23 23.83 -11.20
C GLU A 39 18.33 24.52 -9.82
N TYR A 40 17.27 25.16 -9.40
CA TYR A 40 17.19 25.73 -8.05
C TYR A 40 15.76 25.64 -7.51
N VAL A 41 15.66 25.66 -6.19
CA VAL A 41 14.41 25.88 -5.47
C VAL A 41 14.52 27.13 -4.61
N SER A 42 13.41 27.88 -4.52
CA SER A 42 13.30 29.03 -3.61
C SER A 42 12.63 28.59 -2.32
N THR A 43 13.29 28.83 -1.20
CA THR A 43 12.76 28.52 0.13
C THR A 43 12.68 29.80 0.96
N ALA A 44 12.02 29.76 2.11
CA ALA A 44 12.01 30.89 3.06
C ALA A 44 13.43 31.31 3.50
N ASN A 45 14.42 30.40 3.41
CA ASN A 45 15.81 30.65 3.78
C ASN A 45 16.70 31.01 2.56
N GLY A 46 16.11 31.29 1.41
CA GLY A 46 16.81 31.66 0.20
C GLY A 46 16.83 30.59 -0.90
N ARG A 47 17.63 30.86 -1.93
CA ARG A 47 17.81 29.98 -3.09
C ARG A 47 18.71 28.80 -2.75
N VAL A 48 18.31 27.61 -3.19
CA VAL A 48 19.08 26.37 -3.07
C VAL A 48 19.31 25.80 -4.46
N ASP A 49 20.57 25.86 -4.92
CA ASP A 49 20.97 25.30 -6.22
C ASP A 49 21.22 23.79 -6.08
N PHE A 50 20.85 23.04 -7.10
CA PHE A 50 21.11 21.61 -7.20
C PHE A 50 21.33 21.17 -8.65
N THR A 51 21.94 20.00 -8.84
CA THR A 51 22.02 19.32 -10.13
C THR A 51 20.97 18.24 -10.18
N LYS A 52 20.10 18.26 -11.18
CA LYS A 52 19.14 17.21 -11.49
C LYS A 52 19.67 16.37 -12.64
N CYS A 53 19.86 15.07 -12.42
CA CYS A 53 20.21 14.11 -13.45
C CYS A 53 19.06 13.14 -13.65
N VAL A 54 18.69 12.90 -14.89
CA VAL A 54 17.67 11.93 -15.31
C VAL A 54 18.27 11.00 -16.35
N GLY A 55 17.92 9.74 -16.29
CA GLY A 55 18.43 8.73 -17.20
C GLY A 55 17.58 7.46 -17.16
N THR A 56 18.09 6.45 -17.85
CA THR A 56 17.51 5.11 -17.85
C THR A 56 18.61 4.13 -17.43
N ASP A 57 18.35 3.26 -16.48
CA ASP A 57 19.28 2.24 -16.05
C ASP A 57 19.44 1.11 -17.09
N GLU A 58 20.31 0.17 -16.84
CA GLU A 58 20.59 -0.95 -17.77
C GLU A 58 19.38 -1.89 -17.97
N ASN A 59 18.41 -1.89 -17.05
CA ASN A 59 17.18 -2.66 -17.13
C ASN A 59 16.02 -1.87 -17.78
N GLY A 60 16.24 -0.62 -18.16
CA GLY A 60 15.24 0.23 -18.78
C GLY A 60 14.39 1.03 -17.82
N SER A 61 14.69 1.02 -16.50
CA SER A 61 13.96 1.84 -15.51
C SER A 61 14.44 3.30 -15.59
N LYS A 62 13.52 4.23 -15.70
CA LYS A 62 13.83 5.65 -15.59
C LYS A 62 14.24 5.99 -14.16
N TYR A 63 15.25 6.84 -14.02
CA TYR A 63 15.69 7.31 -12.70
C TYR A 63 15.91 8.82 -12.67
N GLU A 64 15.89 9.35 -11.47
CA GLU A 64 16.21 10.75 -11.18
C GLU A 64 17.13 10.83 -9.95
N ILE A 65 18.15 11.70 -10.04
CA ILE A 65 19.04 12.03 -8.94
C ILE A 65 19.08 13.56 -8.82
N ARG A 66 18.86 14.08 -7.60
CA ARG A 66 19.00 15.50 -7.27
C ARG A 66 20.15 15.68 -6.27
N MET A 67 21.21 16.34 -6.69
CA MET A 67 22.39 16.61 -5.88
C MET A 67 22.45 18.09 -5.49
N PRO A 68 22.26 18.46 -4.20
CA PRO A 68 22.33 19.84 -3.77
C PRO A 68 23.77 20.37 -3.82
N ALA A 69 23.94 21.67 -4.16
CA ALA A 69 25.26 22.30 -4.20
C ALA A 69 25.98 22.26 -2.82
N LYS A 70 25.22 22.33 -1.72
CA LYS A 70 25.72 22.18 -0.35
C LYS A 70 25.38 20.80 0.20
N PHE A 71 26.03 19.77 -0.35
CA PHE A 71 25.78 18.37 0.03
C PHE A 71 26.34 18.04 1.40
N ASN A 72 25.54 17.37 2.25
CA ASN A 72 25.91 17.02 3.64
C ASN A 72 26.40 15.57 3.83
N GLY A 73 26.61 14.83 2.74
CA GLY A 73 27.10 13.43 2.74
C GLY A 73 26.00 12.37 2.80
N THR A 74 24.72 12.72 2.92
CA THR A 74 23.61 11.77 3.06
C THR A 74 22.72 11.77 1.82
N LEU A 75 22.52 10.61 1.22
CA LEU A 75 21.58 10.34 0.15
C LEU A 75 20.31 9.69 0.71
N PHE A 76 19.15 10.14 0.27
CA PHE A 76 17.87 9.45 0.47
C PHE A 76 17.45 8.80 -0.86
N THR A 77 17.33 7.47 -0.89
CA THR A 77 16.83 6.73 -2.04
C THR A 77 15.36 6.37 -1.82
N TYR A 78 14.49 6.90 -2.68
CA TYR A 78 13.05 6.81 -2.55
C TYR A 78 12.45 5.70 -3.40
N ALA A 79 11.61 4.90 -2.77
CA ALA A 79 10.73 3.96 -3.44
C ALA A 79 9.30 4.49 -3.43
N HIS A 80 8.67 4.60 -4.59
CA HIS A 80 7.29 5.09 -4.71
C HIS A 80 6.26 4.07 -4.20
N GLY A 81 5.04 4.53 -3.88
CA GLY A 81 3.92 3.65 -3.54
C GLY A 81 3.40 2.85 -4.75
N ILE A 82 2.36 2.03 -4.52
CA ILE A 82 1.73 1.29 -5.61
C ILE A 82 1.18 2.25 -6.67
N ARG A 83 1.35 1.89 -7.94
CA ARG A 83 0.79 2.58 -9.09
C ARG A 83 -0.02 1.58 -9.92
N TYR A 84 -0.91 2.05 -10.77
CA TYR A 84 -1.70 1.15 -11.61
C TYR A 84 -0.81 0.37 -12.58
N GLY A 85 -0.93 -0.95 -12.58
CA GLY A 85 -0.26 -1.84 -13.55
C GLY A 85 -0.93 -1.84 -14.92
N VAL A 86 -2.00 -1.07 -15.10
CA VAL A 86 -2.76 -0.94 -16.36
C VAL A 86 -3.17 0.51 -16.58
N ALA A 87 -3.27 0.92 -17.85
CA ALA A 87 -3.84 2.21 -18.20
C ALA A 87 -5.37 2.18 -18.00
N LEU A 88 -5.93 3.30 -17.53
CA LEU A 88 -7.38 3.46 -17.42
C LEU A 88 -7.86 4.44 -18.50
N PRO A 89 -8.96 4.12 -19.22
CA PRO A 89 -9.51 5.02 -20.23
C PRO A 89 -10.15 6.24 -19.58
N ALA A 90 -10.27 7.33 -20.35
CA ALA A 90 -11.07 8.45 -19.92
C ALA A 90 -12.53 8.02 -19.68
N ASN A 91 -13.14 8.58 -18.64
CA ASN A 91 -14.58 8.43 -18.39
C ASN A 91 -15.25 9.81 -18.48
N PRO A 92 -15.72 10.22 -19.68
CA PRO A 92 -16.35 11.53 -19.88
C PRO A 92 -17.60 11.73 -19.00
N ALA A 93 -18.37 10.66 -18.74
CA ALA A 93 -19.56 10.74 -17.90
C ALA A 93 -19.22 11.06 -16.42
N ALA A 94 -18.02 10.72 -15.98
CA ALA A 94 -17.51 11.04 -14.65
C ALA A 94 -16.56 12.26 -14.66
N GLY A 95 -16.30 12.86 -15.82
CA GLY A 95 -15.34 13.96 -15.94
C GLY A 95 -13.89 13.57 -15.66
N THR A 96 -13.54 12.27 -15.72
CA THR A 96 -12.18 11.81 -15.42
C THR A 96 -11.36 11.60 -16.70
N PRO A 97 -10.13 12.15 -16.78
CA PRO A 97 -9.24 11.92 -17.91
C PRO A 97 -8.73 10.47 -17.93
N ALA A 98 -8.14 10.06 -19.08
CA ALA A 98 -7.39 8.82 -19.14
C ALA A 98 -6.18 8.87 -18.19
N VAL A 99 -5.90 7.74 -17.54
CA VAL A 99 -4.74 7.58 -16.65
C VAL A 99 -3.76 6.60 -17.31
N PRO A 100 -2.66 7.07 -17.89
CA PRO A 100 -1.63 6.18 -18.42
C PRO A 100 -0.89 5.47 -17.30
N ILE A 101 -0.21 4.37 -17.62
CA ILE A 101 0.72 3.75 -16.67
C ILE A 101 1.86 4.74 -16.41
N ASN A 102 2.14 5.01 -15.14
CA ASN A 102 3.16 5.97 -14.74
C ASN A 102 4.50 5.27 -14.46
N TYR A 103 5.49 5.50 -15.31
CA TYR A 103 6.87 5.01 -15.17
C TYR A 103 7.86 6.12 -14.79
N GLU A 104 7.38 7.32 -14.43
CA GLU A 104 8.26 8.43 -14.08
C GLU A 104 8.88 8.23 -12.69
N PRO A 105 10.17 8.59 -12.51
CA PRO A 105 10.81 8.48 -11.22
C PRO A 105 10.26 9.51 -10.22
N GLU A 106 10.21 9.12 -8.96
CA GLU A 106 9.94 10.00 -7.84
C GLU A 106 11.11 9.92 -6.85
N VAL A 107 11.51 11.06 -6.29
CA VAL A 107 12.66 11.15 -5.38
C VAL A 107 12.25 11.47 -3.93
N ALA A 108 10.97 11.76 -3.71
CA ALA A 108 10.38 12.09 -2.42
C ALA A 108 8.86 11.92 -2.46
N PRO A 109 8.16 11.84 -1.32
CA PRO A 109 6.70 11.74 -1.27
C PRO A 109 5.96 12.91 -1.94
N THR A 110 6.52 14.10 -1.90
CA THR A 110 6.00 15.32 -2.55
C THR A 110 7.14 16.24 -2.95
N ASP A 111 6.89 17.13 -3.92
CA ASP A 111 7.87 18.16 -4.31
C ASP A 111 8.21 19.11 -3.16
N ALA A 112 7.27 19.43 -2.29
CA ALA A 112 7.53 20.28 -1.11
C ALA A 112 8.55 19.61 -0.15
N VAL A 113 8.42 18.31 0.07
CA VAL A 113 9.41 17.53 0.84
C VAL A 113 10.76 17.52 0.13
N ALA A 114 10.79 17.24 -1.19
CA ALA A 114 12.03 17.23 -1.96
C ALA A 114 12.79 18.56 -1.87
N GLN A 115 12.10 19.69 -1.98
CA GLN A 115 12.67 21.02 -1.85
C GLN A 115 13.30 21.27 -0.48
N LEU A 116 12.61 20.89 0.60
CA LEU A 116 13.13 21.03 1.95
C LEU A 116 14.29 20.08 2.26
N MET A 117 14.28 18.88 1.70
CA MET A 117 15.39 17.93 1.80
C MET A 117 16.65 18.47 1.11
N LEU A 118 16.53 19.01 -0.11
CA LEU A 118 17.63 19.69 -0.81
C LEU A 118 18.15 20.89 -0.04
N ALA A 119 17.25 21.71 0.55
CA ALA A 119 17.63 22.83 1.39
C ALA A 119 18.39 22.40 2.66
N ALA A 120 18.09 21.23 3.20
CA ALA A 120 18.81 20.62 4.31
C ALA A 120 20.15 19.95 3.90
N GLY A 121 20.47 19.99 2.60
CA GLY A 121 21.73 19.44 2.06
C GLY A 121 21.69 17.93 1.78
N TYR A 122 20.53 17.29 1.79
CA TYR A 122 20.38 15.88 1.42
C TYR A 122 20.31 15.71 -0.10
N ALA A 123 21.04 14.73 -0.63
CA ALA A 123 20.82 14.28 -1.99
C ALA A 123 19.59 13.34 -2.03
N LEU A 124 18.92 13.32 -3.17
CA LEU A 124 17.73 12.51 -3.40
C LEU A 124 17.91 11.66 -4.65
N ALA A 125 17.45 10.41 -4.61
CA ALA A 125 17.41 9.55 -5.78
C ALA A 125 16.12 8.71 -5.76
N GLY A 126 15.65 8.29 -6.95
CA GLY A 126 14.52 7.39 -7.07
C GLY A 126 14.36 6.86 -8.48
N SER A 127 13.65 5.76 -8.60
CA SER A 127 13.36 5.08 -9.85
C SER A 127 11.86 5.00 -10.10
N GLY A 128 11.46 4.94 -11.38
CA GLY A 128 10.09 4.67 -11.79
C GLY A 128 9.79 3.19 -12.02
N ALA A 129 10.78 2.31 -11.88
CA ALA A 129 10.74 0.89 -12.22
C ALA A 129 10.26 0.59 -13.65
N THR A 130 10.42 -0.63 -14.14
CA THR A 130 9.99 -1.05 -15.49
C THR A 130 8.59 -1.63 -15.54
N SER A 131 8.04 -2.00 -14.39
CA SER A 131 6.68 -2.50 -14.25
C SER A 131 5.97 -1.79 -13.10
N GLN A 132 4.64 -1.76 -13.16
CA GLN A 132 3.78 -1.15 -12.13
C GLN A 132 2.81 -2.19 -11.57
N GLY A 133 1.94 -1.82 -10.64
CA GLY A 133 1.12 -2.74 -9.85
C GLY A 133 1.87 -3.17 -8.59
N TRP A 134 1.70 -4.43 -8.16
CA TRP A 134 2.49 -4.99 -7.06
C TRP A 134 3.87 -5.43 -7.57
N ASN A 135 4.75 -4.46 -7.77
CA ASN A 135 6.07 -4.61 -8.41
C ASN A 135 7.24 -4.60 -7.40
N LEU A 136 7.04 -5.17 -6.22
CA LEU A 136 7.98 -5.08 -5.09
C LEU A 136 9.41 -5.49 -5.46
N THR A 137 9.58 -6.59 -6.20
CA THR A 137 10.91 -7.08 -6.63
C THR A 137 11.56 -6.09 -7.58
N GLU A 138 10.86 -5.71 -8.65
CA GLU A 138 11.36 -4.80 -9.68
C GLU A 138 11.67 -3.41 -9.12
N LEU A 139 10.85 -2.93 -8.17
CA LEU A 139 11.08 -1.64 -7.51
C LEU A 139 12.29 -1.70 -6.56
N THR A 140 12.50 -2.83 -5.87
CA THR A 140 13.68 -3.06 -5.03
C THR A 140 14.95 -3.04 -5.87
N ASP A 141 14.96 -3.79 -6.98
CA ASP A 141 16.10 -3.88 -7.88
C ASP A 141 16.40 -2.52 -8.53
N ALA A 142 15.39 -1.83 -9.04
CA ALA A 142 15.55 -0.51 -9.66
C ALA A 142 16.04 0.54 -8.63
N THR A 143 15.59 0.45 -7.36
CA THR A 143 16.09 1.34 -6.30
C THR A 143 17.57 1.07 -5.97
N MET A 144 17.99 -0.19 -5.97
CA MET A 144 19.40 -0.54 -5.78
C MET A 144 20.26 -0.08 -6.94
N GLN A 145 19.78 -0.18 -8.18
CA GLN A 145 20.51 0.29 -9.35
C GLN A 145 20.70 1.81 -9.34
N VAL A 146 19.67 2.58 -9.05
CA VAL A 146 19.82 4.04 -8.96
C VAL A 146 20.74 4.46 -7.80
N LEU A 147 20.74 3.70 -6.70
CA LEU A 147 21.69 3.91 -5.61
C LEU A 147 23.14 3.69 -6.09
N GLN A 148 23.41 2.62 -6.86
CA GLN A 148 24.74 2.36 -7.40
C GLN A 148 25.18 3.46 -8.37
N ILE A 149 24.32 3.85 -9.31
CA ILE A 149 24.56 4.97 -10.24
C ILE A 149 24.89 6.26 -9.47
N ALA A 150 24.15 6.56 -8.40
CA ALA A 150 24.39 7.73 -7.58
C ALA A 150 25.74 7.69 -6.86
N ARG A 151 26.15 6.54 -6.32
CA ARG A 151 27.45 6.37 -5.66
C ARG A 151 28.62 6.48 -6.62
N ASP A 152 28.52 5.88 -7.80
CA ASP A 152 29.57 5.93 -8.82
C ASP A 152 29.78 7.36 -9.31
N LYS A 153 28.69 8.10 -9.49
CA LYS A 153 28.74 9.49 -9.93
C LYS A 153 29.18 10.47 -8.84
N TYR A 154 28.80 10.21 -7.60
CA TYR A 154 29.02 11.11 -6.46
C TYR A 154 29.73 10.38 -5.30
N PRO A 155 31.05 10.20 -5.37
CA PRO A 155 31.82 9.45 -4.36
C PRO A 155 31.76 10.04 -2.94
N LYS A 156 31.25 11.27 -2.78
CA LYS A 156 31.01 11.92 -1.48
C LYS A 156 29.79 11.40 -0.74
N ILE A 157 28.96 10.54 -1.35
CA ILE A 157 27.85 9.88 -0.67
C ILE A 157 28.46 8.90 0.35
N SER A 158 28.34 9.24 1.62
CA SER A 158 28.89 8.46 2.73
C SER A 158 27.82 7.76 3.56
N LYS A 159 26.56 8.20 3.43
CA LYS A 159 25.41 7.67 4.15
C LYS A 159 24.19 7.57 3.25
N VAL A 160 23.43 6.47 3.40
CA VAL A 160 22.25 6.18 2.61
C VAL A 160 21.07 5.87 3.52
N VAL A 161 19.96 6.54 3.27
CA VAL A 161 18.66 6.26 3.89
C VAL A 161 17.72 5.72 2.81
N ALA A 162 17.25 4.48 2.97
CA ALA A 162 16.16 3.94 2.15
C ALA A 162 14.83 4.42 2.73
N TRP A 163 13.97 5.03 1.90
CA TRP A 163 12.67 5.51 2.34
C TRP A 163 11.60 5.35 1.28
N GLY A 164 10.35 5.35 1.71
CA GLY A 164 9.21 5.22 0.78
C GLY A 164 7.88 5.16 1.50
N ASN A 165 6.81 5.29 0.72
CA ASN A 165 5.43 5.26 1.18
C ASN A 165 4.72 4.00 0.70
N SER A 166 3.82 3.41 1.52
CA SER A 166 2.97 2.30 1.08
C SER A 166 3.79 1.08 0.62
N LEU A 167 3.60 0.60 -0.60
CA LEU A 167 4.47 -0.41 -1.22
C LEU A 167 5.94 0.03 -1.22
N GLY A 168 6.23 1.33 -1.42
CA GLY A 168 7.58 1.88 -1.28
C GLY A 168 8.09 1.82 0.16
N GLY A 169 7.23 1.91 1.16
CA GLY A 169 7.58 1.65 2.55
C GLY A 169 8.00 0.20 2.78
N LEU A 170 7.26 -0.76 2.18
CA LEU A 170 7.64 -2.17 2.19
C LEU A 170 8.96 -2.41 1.41
N THR A 171 9.16 -1.70 0.29
CA THR A 171 10.44 -1.73 -0.46
C THR A 171 11.60 -1.18 0.38
N ALA A 172 11.42 -0.08 1.09
CA ALA A 172 12.45 0.47 1.99
C ALA A 172 12.81 -0.52 3.12
N GLN A 173 11.81 -1.25 3.63
CA GLN A 173 12.01 -2.31 4.61
C GLN A 173 12.77 -3.50 3.98
N ALA A 174 12.38 -3.92 2.77
CA ALA A 174 13.07 -4.98 2.04
C ALA A 174 14.55 -4.64 1.80
N LEU A 175 14.84 -3.40 1.40
CA LEU A 175 16.20 -2.91 1.23
C LEU A 175 17.01 -2.99 2.54
N SER A 176 16.41 -2.63 3.67
CA SER A 176 17.09 -2.67 4.97
C SER A 176 17.39 -4.09 5.45
N GLU A 177 16.54 -5.06 5.10
CA GLU A 177 16.72 -6.46 5.50
C GLU A 177 17.60 -7.26 4.54
N GLN A 178 17.57 -6.94 3.24
CA GLN A 178 18.29 -7.70 2.21
C GLN A 178 19.64 -7.07 1.84
N TYR A 179 19.78 -5.75 2.00
CA TYR A 179 20.93 -4.97 1.56
C TYR A 179 21.48 -4.07 2.69
N SER A 180 21.51 -4.60 3.92
CA SER A 180 21.98 -3.86 5.11
C SER A 180 23.42 -3.32 4.97
N GLY A 181 24.26 -3.94 4.14
CA GLY A 181 25.59 -3.44 3.80
C GLY A 181 25.61 -2.22 2.87
N ALA A 182 24.52 -1.94 2.17
CA ALA A 182 24.37 -0.79 1.25
C ALA A 182 23.55 0.36 1.85
N ILE A 183 22.78 0.11 2.89
CA ILE A 183 21.84 1.04 3.52
C ILE A 183 22.31 1.33 4.95
N ASP A 184 22.34 2.58 5.36
CA ASP A 184 22.77 2.99 6.71
C ASP A 184 21.59 3.23 7.68
N ALA A 185 20.37 3.51 7.14
CA ALA A 185 19.12 3.58 7.90
C ALA A 185 17.92 3.38 6.98
N ALA A 186 16.77 2.99 7.54
CA ALA A 186 15.52 2.90 6.81
C ALA A 186 14.43 3.79 7.41
N LEU A 187 13.55 4.30 6.53
CA LEU A 187 12.38 5.11 6.88
C LEU A 187 11.16 4.60 6.09
N PRO A 188 10.60 3.42 6.44
CA PRO A 188 9.33 2.98 5.88
C PRO A 188 8.19 3.85 6.42
N MET A 189 7.37 4.39 5.51
CA MET A 189 6.20 5.20 5.86
C MET A 189 4.93 4.52 5.39
N CYS A 190 3.86 4.51 6.22
CA CYS A 190 2.60 3.82 5.90
C CYS A 190 2.85 2.46 5.23
N ILE A 191 3.70 1.66 5.86
CA ILE A 191 4.19 0.40 5.28
C ILE A 191 3.05 -0.56 4.94
N ALA A 192 3.08 -1.15 3.74
CA ALA A 192 2.24 -2.29 3.40
C ALA A 192 2.74 -3.56 4.10
N ASP A 193 1.84 -4.51 4.38
CA ASP A 193 2.20 -5.79 5.02
C ASP A 193 2.80 -6.78 4.00
N SER A 194 1.96 -7.32 3.15
CA SER A 194 2.31 -8.26 2.07
C SER A 194 1.22 -8.28 1.02
N ALA A 195 1.53 -8.75 -0.19
CA ALA A 195 0.52 -8.90 -1.25
C ALA A 195 -0.71 -9.68 -0.77
N GLN A 196 -0.49 -10.79 -0.07
CA GLN A 196 -1.56 -11.66 0.39
C GLN A 196 -2.42 -11.00 1.48
N ALA A 197 -1.83 -10.25 2.41
CA ALA A 197 -2.58 -9.59 3.47
C ALA A 197 -3.43 -8.43 2.93
N GLU A 198 -2.84 -7.59 2.08
CA GLU A 198 -3.53 -6.44 1.48
C GLU A 198 -4.66 -6.88 0.54
N ILE A 199 -4.41 -7.88 -0.33
CA ILE A 199 -5.45 -8.37 -1.23
C ILE A 199 -6.57 -9.09 -0.48
N THR A 200 -6.29 -9.73 0.66
CA THR A 200 -7.32 -10.36 1.48
C THR A 200 -8.24 -9.32 2.10
N MET A 201 -7.69 -8.26 2.70
CA MET A 201 -8.48 -7.18 3.30
C MET A 201 -9.40 -6.51 2.26
N ALA A 202 -8.82 -6.05 1.16
CA ALA A 202 -9.55 -5.37 0.10
C ALA A 202 -10.50 -6.32 -0.65
N GLY A 203 -10.10 -7.56 -0.87
CA GLY A 203 -10.89 -8.61 -1.50
C GLY A 203 -12.08 -9.07 -0.67
N ASP A 204 -11.96 -9.14 0.65
CA ASP A 204 -13.09 -9.44 1.55
C ASP A 204 -14.18 -8.36 1.47
N PHE A 205 -13.80 -7.08 1.42
CA PHE A 205 -14.74 -5.99 1.24
C PHE A 205 -15.40 -6.06 -0.15
N LEU A 206 -14.63 -6.25 -1.22
CA LEU A 206 -15.13 -6.40 -2.58
C LEU A 206 -16.07 -7.62 -2.73
N TRP A 207 -15.71 -8.77 -2.16
CA TRP A 207 -16.55 -9.95 -2.12
C TRP A 207 -17.86 -9.69 -1.38
N GLY A 208 -17.80 -8.98 -0.25
CA GLY A 208 -18.98 -8.59 0.50
C GLY A 208 -19.90 -7.66 -0.30
N LEU A 209 -19.36 -6.68 -1.05
CA LEU A 209 -20.13 -5.85 -1.97
C LEU A 209 -20.87 -6.69 -3.01
N LYS A 210 -20.16 -7.67 -3.61
CA LYS A 210 -20.76 -8.59 -4.58
C LYS A 210 -21.94 -9.37 -4.00
N VAL A 211 -21.75 -10.04 -2.86
CA VAL A 211 -22.76 -10.99 -2.35
C VAL A 211 -23.93 -10.32 -1.63
N LEU A 212 -23.74 -9.13 -1.08
CA LEU A 212 -24.79 -8.39 -0.40
C LEU A 212 -25.54 -7.44 -1.33
N PHE A 213 -24.83 -6.75 -2.22
CA PHE A 213 -25.41 -5.59 -2.88
C PHE A 213 -25.46 -5.68 -4.40
N ASN A 214 -24.50 -6.32 -5.06
CA ASN A 214 -24.47 -6.35 -6.50
C ASN A 214 -23.74 -7.60 -7.05
N PRO A 215 -24.48 -8.68 -7.36
CA PRO A 215 -23.90 -9.92 -7.89
C PRO A 215 -23.25 -9.78 -9.28
N ALA A 216 -23.46 -8.66 -9.99
CA ALA A 216 -22.79 -8.39 -11.27
C ALA A 216 -21.30 -8.08 -11.11
N ILE A 217 -20.83 -7.72 -9.91
CA ILE A 217 -19.39 -7.57 -9.64
C ILE A 217 -18.73 -8.94 -9.75
N LYS A 218 -17.75 -9.09 -10.66
CA LYS A 218 -16.98 -10.32 -10.82
C LYS A 218 -15.98 -10.47 -9.65
N GLY A 219 -15.15 -9.48 -9.43
CA GLY A 219 -14.21 -9.31 -8.31
C GLY A 219 -12.90 -10.07 -8.42
N THR A 220 -12.92 -11.27 -9.03
CA THR A 220 -11.77 -12.19 -9.19
C THR A 220 -11.93 -13.08 -10.41
N GLY A 221 -10.88 -13.78 -10.82
CA GLY A 221 -10.93 -14.74 -11.92
C GLY A 221 -11.15 -14.06 -13.26
N TYR A 222 -10.49 -12.94 -13.49
CA TYR A 222 -10.58 -12.20 -14.75
C TYR A 222 -10.04 -13.01 -15.92
N SER A 223 -10.70 -12.89 -17.07
CA SER A 223 -10.28 -13.54 -18.29
C SER A 223 -8.92 -13.02 -18.77
N ALA A 224 -8.23 -13.81 -19.61
CA ALA A 224 -6.99 -13.35 -20.21
C ALA A 224 -7.20 -12.24 -21.25
N GLY A 225 -6.19 -11.41 -21.44
CA GLY A 225 -6.13 -10.40 -22.51
C GLY A 225 -7.20 -9.31 -22.40
N GLN A 226 -7.70 -8.86 -23.57
CA GLN A 226 -8.64 -7.74 -23.68
C GLN A 226 -9.98 -8.00 -22.97
N THR A 227 -10.45 -9.24 -22.97
CA THR A 227 -11.70 -9.61 -22.28
C THR A 227 -11.60 -9.34 -20.79
N GLY A 228 -10.53 -9.79 -20.12
CA GLY A 228 -10.33 -9.55 -18.70
C GLY A 228 -10.14 -8.07 -18.37
N TYR A 229 -9.51 -7.31 -19.26
CA TYR A 229 -9.40 -5.86 -19.08
C TYR A 229 -10.79 -5.17 -19.10
N ILE A 230 -11.68 -5.58 -20.02
CA ILE A 230 -13.07 -5.08 -20.09
C ILE A 230 -13.86 -5.50 -18.84
N GLU A 231 -13.71 -6.75 -18.38
CA GLU A 231 -14.33 -7.24 -17.15
C GLU A 231 -13.90 -6.39 -15.93
N MET A 232 -12.62 -6.11 -15.80
CA MET A 232 -12.06 -5.25 -14.73
C MET A 232 -12.64 -3.83 -14.78
N LEU A 233 -12.72 -3.22 -15.97
CA LEU A 233 -13.35 -1.89 -16.12
C LEU A 233 -14.85 -1.93 -15.77
N GLY A 234 -15.54 -3.01 -16.14
CA GLY A 234 -16.93 -3.25 -15.74
C GLY A 234 -17.10 -3.31 -14.24
N ASP A 235 -16.22 -4.01 -13.55
CA ASP A 235 -16.24 -4.11 -12.08
C ASP A 235 -15.99 -2.75 -11.40
N LEU A 236 -15.04 -1.95 -11.89
CA LEU A 236 -14.85 -0.59 -11.38
C LEU A 236 -16.13 0.27 -11.49
N ALA A 237 -16.83 0.16 -12.62
CA ALA A 237 -18.09 0.87 -12.82
C ALA A 237 -19.19 0.35 -11.87
N GLN A 238 -19.32 -0.98 -11.71
CA GLN A 238 -20.30 -1.60 -10.82
C GLN A 238 -20.05 -1.26 -9.36
N VAL A 239 -18.81 -1.33 -8.89
CA VAL A 239 -18.41 -0.94 -7.53
C VAL A 239 -18.79 0.50 -7.25
N ARG A 240 -18.42 1.42 -8.16
CA ARG A 240 -18.73 2.85 -8.01
C ARG A 240 -20.22 3.10 -7.97
N ALA A 241 -20.99 2.50 -8.88
CA ALA A 241 -22.46 2.65 -8.93
C ALA A 241 -23.12 2.15 -7.64
N THR A 242 -22.74 0.96 -7.18
CA THR A 242 -23.27 0.34 -5.96
C THR A 242 -23.00 1.19 -4.72
N LEU A 243 -21.76 1.65 -4.53
CA LEU A 243 -21.40 2.48 -3.38
C LEU A 243 -22.05 3.86 -3.43
N THR A 244 -22.23 4.43 -4.63
CA THR A 244 -22.97 5.69 -4.82
C THR A 244 -24.44 5.53 -4.46
N GLU A 245 -25.09 4.45 -4.88
CA GLU A 245 -26.49 4.17 -4.54
C GLU A 245 -26.67 4.01 -3.01
N ILE A 246 -25.79 3.25 -2.36
CA ILE A 246 -25.79 3.09 -0.90
C ILE A 246 -25.60 4.44 -0.20
N LYS A 247 -24.63 5.25 -0.63
CA LYS A 247 -24.40 6.59 -0.07
C LYS A 247 -25.63 7.47 -0.17
N ASN A 248 -26.25 7.51 -1.35
CA ASN A 248 -27.46 8.30 -1.60
C ASN A 248 -28.65 7.81 -0.74
N ALA A 249 -28.80 6.51 -0.57
CA ALA A 249 -29.84 5.94 0.29
C ALA A 249 -29.63 6.34 1.77
N ILE A 250 -28.39 6.29 2.27
CA ILE A 250 -28.06 6.70 3.65
C ILE A 250 -28.31 8.19 3.86
N ILE A 251 -28.00 9.04 2.88
CA ILE A 251 -28.23 10.49 2.96
C ILE A 251 -29.73 10.79 2.91
N ALA A 252 -30.50 10.09 2.06
CA ALA A 252 -31.92 10.32 1.89
C ALA A 252 -32.78 9.88 3.11
N ASP A 253 -32.42 8.75 3.73
CA ASP A 253 -33.07 8.24 4.94
C ASP A 253 -32.03 7.63 5.89
N PRO A 254 -31.40 8.42 6.76
CA PRO A 254 -30.36 7.95 7.66
C PRO A 254 -30.80 6.83 8.62
N LEU A 255 -32.08 6.79 8.98
CA LEU A 255 -32.60 5.82 9.94
C LEU A 255 -32.94 4.47 9.29
N ARG A 256 -33.46 4.48 8.07
CA ARG A 256 -33.93 3.29 7.34
C ARG A 256 -33.48 3.30 5.90
N PRO A 257 -32.15 3.45 5.63
CA PRO A 257 -31.64 3.50 4.27
C PRO A 257 -31.87 2.16 3.57
N LYS A 258 -32.45 2.24 2.36
CA LYS A 258 -32.78 1.06 1.55
C LYS A 258 -31.52 0.43 0.94
N TRP A 259 -31.60 -0.86 0.69
CA TRP A 259 -30.59 -1.59 -0.04
C TRP A 259 -30.59 -1.20 -1.52
N PRO A 260 -29.45 -1.36 -2.22
CA PRO A 260 -29.37 -1.16 -3.67
C PRO A 260 -30.39 -2.03 -4.42
N THR A 261 -30.89 -1.51 -5.52
CA THR A 261 -31.85 -2.21 -6.39
C THR A 261 -31.25 -3.47 -7.04
N THR A 262 -29.93 -3.52 -7.13
CA THR A 262 -29.17 -4.68 -7.63
C THR A 262 -29.03 -5.81 -6.61
N SER A 263 -29.37 -5.57 -5.33
CA SER A 263 -29.25 -6.58 -4.28
C SER A 263 -30.21 -7.74 -4.48
N THR A 264 -29.68 -8.95 -4.39
CA THR A 264 -30.45 -10.22 -4.40
C THR A 264 -30.61 -10.83 -3.01
N ALA A 265 -30.19 -10.09 -1.96
CA ALA A 265 -30.36 -10.54 -0.57
C ALA A 265 -31.84 -10.76 -0.24
N PRO A 266 -32.20 -11.72 0.63
CA PRO A 266 -33.60 -11.96 1.05
C PRO A 266 -34.26 -10.71 1.65
N ALA A 267 -35.56 -10.56 1.45
CA ALA A 267 -36.33 -9.43 1.97
C ALA A 267 -36.20 -9.27 3.50
N THR A 268 -36.10 -10.38 4.23
CA THR A 268 -35.84 -10.38 5.68
C THR A 268 -34.52 -9.74 6.05
N LEU A 269 -33.50 -9.91 5.22
CA LEU A 269 -32.19 -9.28 5.41
C LEU A 269 -32.25 -7.80 5.01
N GLN A 270 -32.96 -7.47 3.92
CA GLN A 270 -33.15 -6.09 3.47
C GLN A 270 -34.02 -5.24 4.40
N ALA A 271 -34.70 -5.85 5.37
CA ALA A 271 -35.36 -5.13 6.47
C ALA A 271 -34.35 -4.48 7.44
N ILE A 272 -33.10 -4.95 7.48
CA ILE A 272 -32.01 -4.32 8.21
C ILE A 272 -31.53 -3.09 7.40
N PRO A 273 -31.35 -1.91 8.03
CA PRO A 273 -30.84 -0.74 7.33
C PRO A 273 -29.50 -1.02 6.61
N VAL A 274 -29.36 -0.61 5.34
CA VAL A 274 -28.14 -0.92 4.55
C VAL A 274 -26.86 -0.40 5.20
N ARG A 275 -26.94 0.71 5.97
CA ARG A 275 -25.79 1.22 6.73
C ARG A 275 -25.18 0.16 7.68
N ALA A 276 -26.02 -0.70 8.27
CA ALA A 276 -25.53 -1.76 9.16
C ALA A 276 -24.76 -2.84 8.40
N ALA A 277 -25.19 -3.17 7.19
CA ALA A 277 -24.49 -4.12 6.33
C ALA A 277 -23.13 -3.57 5.85
N VAL A 278 -23.07 -2.30 5.44
CA VAL A 278 -21.82 -1.62 5.08
C VAL A 278 -20.88 -1.56 6.28
N MET A 279 -21.38 -1.16 7.44
CA MET A 279 -20.58 -1.11 8.67
C MET A 279 -19.99 -2.48 9.01
N LEU A 280 -20.81 -3.54 8.94
CA LEU A 280 -20.36 -4.90 9.19
C LEU A 280 -19.24 -5.31 8.21
N LEU A 281 -19.41 -5.03 6.91
CA LEU A 281 -18.38 -5.32 5.91
C LEU A 281 -17.06 -4.62 6.25
N GLY A 282 -17.09 -3.34 6.60
CA GLY A 282 -15.89 -2.62 7.02
C GLY A 282 -15.20 -3.29 8.19
N LEU A 283 -15.94 -3.64 9.24
CA LEU A 283 -15.39 -4.25 10.44
C LEU A 283 -14.75 -5.62 10.18
N ILE A 284 -15.41 -6.50 9.41
CA ILE A 284 -14.89 -7.85 9.14
C ILE A 284 -13.75 -7.85 8.12
N SER A 285 -13.64 -6.82 7.30
CA SER A 285 -12.55 -6.63 6.34
C SER A 285 -11.37 -5.83 6.92
N GLY A 286 -11.57 -5.13 8.05
CA GLY A 286 -10.54 -4.28 8.65
C GLY A 286 -10.47 -2.87 8.06
N ILE A 287 -11.50 -2.41 7.35
CA ILE A 287 -11.60 -1.04 6.86
C ILE A 287 -11.80 -0.07 8.03
N SER A 288 -11.04 1.02 8.04
CA SER A 288 -11.10 2.04 9.10
C SER A 288 -12.49 2.66 9.21
N THR A 289 -12.94 2.85 10.45
CA THR A 289 -14.18 3.55 10.81
C THR A 289 -14.02 5.07 10.90
N GLN A 290 -12.84 5.57 10.53
CA GLN A 290 -12.52 6.98 10.36
C GLN A 290 -12.04 7.20 8.92
N SER A 291 -12.50 8.28 8.27
CA SER A 291 -12.15 8.66 6.91
C SER A 291 -11.77 10.14 6.83
N ASN A 292 -11.41 10.61 5.66
CA ASN A 292 -11.07 12.03 5.47
C ASN A 292 -12.23 12.97 5.85
N THR A 293 -13.48 12.53 5.67
CA THR A 293 -14.69 13.33 5.93
C THR A 293 -15.28 13.02 7.28
N TYR A 294 -15.32 11.75 7.69
CA TYR A 294 -16.06 11.26 8.86
C TYR A 294 -15.12 10.76 9.95
N ASP A 295 -15.18 11.38 11.13
CA ASP A 295 -14.38 11.00 12.29
C ASP A 295 -14.92 9.80 13.09
N GLY A 296 -16.08 9.27 12.70
CA GLY A 296 -16.68 8.10 13.33
C GLY A 296 -17.45 8.41 14.64
N VAL A 297 -17.48 9.65 15.10
CA VAL A 297 -18.12 10.04 16.38
C VAL A 297 -19.01 11.27 16.27
N ALA A 298 -18.63 12.29 15.50
CA ALA A 298 -19.39 13.54 15.38
C ALA A 298 -20.67 13.39 14.53
N GLY A 299 -21.67 14.15 14.85
CA GLY A 299 -22.94 14.25 14.12
C GLY A 299 -23.38 15.69 13.91
N PRO A 300 -24.44 15.94 13.11
CA PRO A 300 -24.97 17.28 12.92
C PRO A 300 -25.51 17.85 14.23
N PRO A 301 -25.46 19.18 14.42
CA PRO A 301 -25.94 19.83 15.63
C PRO A 301 -27.43 19.51 15.92
N GLY A 302 -27.76 19.35 17.18
CA GLY A 302 -29.14 19.15 17.65
C GLY A 302 -29.38 17.78 18.30
N ASP A 303 -30.65 17.44 18.52
CA ASP A 303 -31.07 16.24 19.28
C ASP A 303 -30.67 14.92 18.63
N SER A 304 -30.38 14.91 17.33
CA SER A 304 -29.93 13.72 16.59
C SER A 304 -28.42 13.53 16.55
N GLU A 305 -27.62 14.45 17.10
CA GLU A 305 -26.16 14.47 16.98
C GLU A 305 -25.53 13.19 17.49
N THR A 306 -25.85 12.76 18.71
CA THR A 306 -25.30 11.52 19.28
C THR A 306 -25.75 10.30 18.50
N THR A 307 -27.03 10.22 18.13
CA THR A 307 -27.54 9.09 17.32
C THR A 307 -26.89 9.05 15.96
N PHE A 308 -26.74 10.20 15.29
CA PHE A 308 -26.04 10.30 14.02
C PHE A 308 -24.57 9.88 14.18
N GLY A 309 -23.87 10.43 15.16
CA GLY A 309 -22.45 10.14 15.41
C GLY A 309 -22.20 8.65 15.63
N VAL A 310 -22.93 8.02 16.57
CA VAL A 310 -22.72 6.60 16.93
C VAL A 310 -23.24 5.61 15.90
N ALA A 311 -24.25 5.97 15.11
CA ALA A 311 -24.91 5.04 14.17
C ALA A 311 -24.49 5.26 12.71
N LEU A 312 -24.25 6.49 12.29
CA LEU A 312 -24.06 6.85 10.88
C LEU A 312 -22.64 7.24 10.55
N SER A 313 -21.96 8.03 11.37
CA SER A 313 -20.63 8.55 11.05
C SER A 313 -19.60 7.43 10.79
N PRO A 314 -19.50 6.36 11.60
CA PRO A 314 -18.59 5.25 11.29
C PRO A 314 -18.98 4.47 10.03
N ALA A 315 -20.29 4.31 9.75
CA ALA A 315 -20.74 3.63 8.54
C ALA A 315 -20.44 4.44 7.27
N LEU A 316 -20.57 5.77 7.33
CA LEU A 316 -20.20 6.68 6.24
C LEU A 316 -18.68 6.73 6.04
N ALA A 317 -17.89 6.66 7.12
CA ALA A 317 -16.44 6.52 7.03
C ALA A 317 -16.04 5.21 6.34
N VAL A 318 -16.64 4.08 6.73
CA VAL A 318 -16.42 2.79 6.06
C VAL A 318 -16.80 2.85 4.59
N LEU A 319 -17.90 3.53 4.24
CA LEU A 319 -18.33 3.66 2.85
C LEU A 319 -17.32 4.47 2.01
N GLU A 320 -16.79 5.57 2.56
CA GLU A 320 -15.78 6.41 1.92
C GLU A 320 -14.47 5.63 1.72
N ASN A 321 -13.92 5.05 2.78
CA ASN A 321 -12.71 4.25 2.75
C ASN A 321 -12.85 2.98 1.91
N GLY A 322 -14.02 2.35 1.99
CA GLY A 322 -14.34 1.13 1.25
C GLY A 322 -14.42 1.36 -0.26
N ALA A 323 -14.74 2.58 -0.70
CA ALA A 323 -14.73 2.92 -2.12
C ALA A 323 -13.29 2.85 -2.69
N ASP A 324 -12.33 3.40 -1.96
CA ASP A 324 -10.92 3.33 -2.35
C ASP A 324 -10.40 1.89 -2.27
N ALA A 325 -10.70 1.18 -1.18
CA ALA A 325 -10.27 -0.21 -0.98
C ALA A 325 -10.86 -1.14 -2.06
N ALA A 326 -12.16 -1.04 -2.38
CA ALA A 326 -12.79 -1.88 -3.40
C ALA A 326 -12.28 -1.57 -4.82
N GLY A 327 -12.08 -0.28 -5.14
CA GLY A 327 -11.48 0.12 -6.42
C GLY A 327 -10.06 -0.42 -6.57
N LEU A 328 -9.25 -0.30 -5.53
CA LEU A 328 -7.89 -0.86 -5.52
C LEU A 328 -7.92 -2.39 -5.57
N ALA A 329 -8.88 -3.06 -4.90
CA ALA A 329 -9.03 -4.51 -4.97
C ALA A 329 -9.30 -5.02 -6.38
N VAL A 330 -10.16 -4.35 -7.15
CA VAL A 330 -10.43 -4.70 -8.55
C VAL A 330 -9.15 -4.61 -9.39
N LEU A 331 -8.42 -3.51 -9.29
CA LEU A 331 -7.17 -3.28 -10.02
C LEU A 331 -6.06 -4.25 -9.60
N ALA A 332 -5.92 -4.46 -8.28
CA ALA A 332 -4.90 -5.33 -7.72
C ALA A 332 -5.17 -6.81 -8.03
N ASN A 333 -6.41 -7.29 -7.92
CA ASN A 333 -6.77 -8.65 -8.32
C ASN A 333 -6.45 -8.87 -9.80
N TYR A 334 -6.87 -7.95 -10.67
CA TYR A 334 -6.59 -8.06 -12.10
C TYR A 334 -5.08 -8.12 -12.39
N ASP A 335 -4.27 -7.25 -11.79
CA ASP A 335 -2.82 -7.21 -12.00
C ASP A 335 -2.13 -8.44 -11.40
N MET A 336 -2.44 -8.78 -10.14
CA MET A 336 -1.81 -9.90 -9.44
C MET A 336 -2.19 -11.25 -10.04
N GLU A 337 -3.44 -11.46 -10.45
CA GLU A 337 -3.87 -12.68 -11.11
C GLU A 337 -3.14 -12.93 -12.43
N ARG A 338 -2.88 -11.86 -13.19
CA ARG A 338 -2.09 -11.94 -14.43
C ARG A 338 -0.63 -12.26 -14.16
N ARG A 339 -0.02 -11.61 -13.16
CA ARG A 339 1.38 -11.85 -12.75
C ARG A 339 1.59 -13.24 -12.19
N ALA A 340 0.67 -13.69 -11.35
CA ALA A 340 0.76 -14.96 -10.65
C ALA A 340 0.19 -16.15 -11.44
N GLY A 341 -0.54 -15.91 -12.53
CA GLY A 341 -1.13 -16.95 -13.37
C GLY A 341 -2.39 -17.59 -12.80
N GLY A 342 -3.15 -16.88 -11.96
CA GLY A 342 -4.43 -17.37 -11.41
C GLY A 342 -4.96 -16.56 -10.25
N VAL A 343 -6.13 -16.94 -9.74
CA VAL A 343 -6.81 -16.28 -8.63
C VAL A 343 -5.93 -16.29 -7.37
N VAL A 344 -5.74 -15.15 -6.77
CA VAL A 344 -4.88 -14.95 -5.59
C VAL A 344 -5.65 -14.69 -4.30
N PHE A 345 -6.84 -14.10 -4.39
CA PHE A 345 -7.72 -13.88 -3.24
C PHE A 345 -8.34 -15.21 -2.79
N ASP A 346 -8.38 -15.45 -1.47
CA ASP A 346 -8.97 -16.65 -0.86
C ASP A 346 -9.75 -16.29 0.40
N ASN A 347 -11.03 -16.64 0.42
CA ASN A 347 -11.84 -16.59 1.63
C ASN A 347 -12.57 -17.92 1.89
N SER A 348 -12.11 -19.00 1.27
CA SER A 348 -12.77 -20.32 1.34
C SER A 348 -12.89 -20.88 2.76
N THR A 349 -11.95 -20.54 3.64
CA THR A 349 -11.92 -20.98 5.04
C THR A 349 -12.20 -19.87 6.04
N THR A 350 -12.47 -18.63 5.56
CA THR A 350 -12.64 -17.46 6.43
C THR A 350 -13.91 -17.56 7.27
N ASN A 351 -13.77 -17.43 8.59
CA ASN A 351 -14.89 -17.27 9.52
C ASN A 351 -15.10 -15.77 9.83
N TYR A 352 -16.03 -15.13 9.15
CA TYR A 352 -16.31 -13.70 9.35
C TYR A 352 -16.90 -13.37 10.73
N SER A 353 -17.53 -14.34 11.41
CA SER A 353 -18.03 -14.13 12.77
C SER A 353 -16.89 -13.92 13.77
N THR A 354 -15.79 -14.67 13.64
CA THR A 354 -14.61 -14.46 14.49
C THR A 354 -13.90 -13.15 14.18
N ARG A 355 -13.88 -12.71 12.92
CA ARG A 355 -13.27 -11.43 12.52
C ARG A 355 -13.99 -10.19 13.05
N LEU A 356 -15.30 -10.29 13.34
CA LEU A 356 -16.03 -9.20 13.98
C LEU A 356 -15.52 -8.94 15.41
N GLY A 357 -15.23 -9.99 16.16
CA GLY A 357 -14.67 -9.90 17.51
C GLY A 357 -15.44 -8.93 18.41
N THR A 358 -14.71 -8.16 19.21
CA THR A 358 -15.27 -7.14 20.12
C THR A 358 -15.85 -5.92 19.40
N ALA A 359 -15.52 -5.70 18.13
CA ALA A 359 -16.04 -4.59 17.33
C ALA A 359 -17.57 -4.66 17.21
N GLY A 360 -18.17 -5.85 17.23
CA GLY A 360 -19.62 -6.03 17.27
C GLY A 360 -20.30 -5.32 18.43
N THR A 361 -19.71 -5.37 19.63
CA THR A 361 -20.23 -4.66 20.80
C THR A 361 -19.91 -3.17 20.75
N THR A 362 -18.68 -2.81 20.37
CA THR A 362 -18.24 -1.42 20.26
C THR A 362 -19.12 -0.61 19.31
N TYR A 363 -19.49 -1.19 18.17
CA TYR A 363 -20.26 -0.54 17.12
C TYR A 363 -21.72 -1.03 17.05
N ALA A 364 -22.29 -1.53 18.16
CA ALA A 364 -23.64 -2.11 18.16
C ALA A 364 -24.72 -1.18 17.58
N ALA A 365 -24.65 0.13 17.87
CA ALA A 365 -25.59 1.12 17.34
C ALA A 365 -25.46 1.28 15.80
N ALA A 366 -24.24 1.34 15.27
CA ALA A 366 -23.99 1.41 13.83
C ALA A 366 -24.45 0.13 13.11
N LEU A 367 -24.32 -1.02 13.76
CA LEU A 367 -24.75 -2.34 13.27
C LEU A 367 -26.27 -2.59 13.39
N SER A 368 -27.04 -1.65 13.95
CA SER A 368 -28.49 -1.84 14.25
C SER A 368 -28.74 -2.98 15.25
N GLY A 369 -27.78 -3.25 16.12
CA GLY A 369 -27.82 -4.30 17.12
C GLY A 369 -27.08 -5.58 16.71
N LEU A 370 -26.78 -6.42 17.72
CA LEU A 370 -26.03 -7.67 17.49
C LEU A 370 -26.84 -8.72 16.71
N ASP A 371 -28.17 -8.71 16.81
CA ASP A 371 -29.01 -9.67 16.08
C ASP A 371 -29.02 -9.36 14.59
N ALA A 372 -29.06 -8.08 14.21
CA ALA A 372 -28.89 -7.65 12.82
C ALA A 372 -27.52 -8.10 12.27
N ALA A 373 -26.45 -7.87 13.03
CA ALA A 373 -25.11 -8.32 12.63
C ALA A 373 -25.03 -9.85 12.47
N ARG A 374 -25.61 -10.63 13.39
CA ARG A 374 -25.68 -12.10 13.30
C ARG A 374 -26.47 -12.57 12.07
N GLY A 375 -27.58 -11.89 11.73
CA GLY A 375 -28.36 -12.19 10.54
C GLY A 375 -27.55 -12.03 9.26
N ILE A 376 -26.81 -10.91 9.14
CA ILE A 376 -25.95 -10.66 7.97
C ILE A 376 -24.79 -11.66 7.93
N LEU A 377 -24.11 -11.95 9.05
CA LEU A 377 -23.04 -12.94 9.13
C LEU A 377 -23.53 -14.34 8.76
N GLY A 378 -24.74 -14.73 9.21
CA GLY A 378 -25.36 -16.00 8.84
C GLY A 378 -25.61 -16.10 7.35
N TYR A 379 -26.06 -15.02 6.71
CA TYR A 379 -26.20 -14.97 5.26
C TYR A 379 -24.84 -15.08 4.56
N LEU A 380 -23.84 -14.31 4.97
CA LEU A 380 -22.49 -14.38 4.41
C LEU A 380 -21.89 -15.78 4.53
N ALA A 381 -22.20 -16.54 5.60
CA ALA A 381 -21.72 -17.90 5.79
C ALA A 381 -22.26 -18.89 4.72
N LEU A 382 -23.42 -18.60 4.14
CA LEU A 382 -24.05 -19.42 3.12
C LEU A 382 -23.62 -19.04 1.70
N MET A 383 -22.95 -17.91 1.52
CA MET A 383 -22.60 -17.42 0.19
C MET A 383 -21.40 -18.15 -0.40
N PRO A 384 -21.36 -18.31 -1.74
CA PRO A 384 -20.22 -18.90 -2.42
C PRO A 384 -18.91 -18.20 -2.08
N ARG A 385 -17.91 -18.98 -1.72
CA ARG A 385 -16.58 -18.52 -1.37
C ARG A 385 -15.65 -18.54 -2.57
N VAL A 386 -14.65 -17.68 -2.54
CA VAL A 386 -13.56 -17.69 -3.51
C VAL A 386 -12.45 -18.58 -2.99
N LYS A 387 -11.94 -19.46 -3.84
CA LYS A 387 -10.75 -20.27 -3.56
C LYS A 387 -9.63 -19.85 -4.49
N SER A 388 -8.48 -19.56 -3.93
CA SER A 388 -7.29 -19.18 -4.69
C SER A 388 -6.69 -20.36 -5.46
N ASN A 389 -5.86 -20.03 -6.48
CA ASN A 389 -4.96 -20.99 -7.11
C ASN A 389 -3.68 -21.11 -6.23
N PRO A 390 -3.35 -22.29 -5.68
CA PRO A 390 -2.19 -22.45 -4.81
C PRO A 390 -0.86 -22.05 -5.46
N ALA A 391 -0.69 -22.31 -6.77
CA ALA A 391 0.52 -21.91 -7.51
C ALA A 391 0.62 -20.38 -7.64
N ALA A 392 -0.50 -19.69 -7.88
CA ALA A 392 -0.54 -18.24 -7.93
C ALA A 392 -0.20 -17.62 -6.56
N VAL A 393 -0.76 -18.17 -5.48
CA VAL A 393 -0.44 -17.73 -4.10
C VAL A 393 1.04 -17.98 -3.79
N ALA A 394 1.61 -19.13 -4.19
CA ALA A 394 3.03 -19.41 -4.02
C ALA A 394 3.91 -18.39 -4.76
N THR A 395 3.51 -17.97 -5.98
CA THR A 395 4.19 -16.91 -6.73
C THR A 395 4.20 -15.58 -5.96
N LEU A 396 3.06 -15.17 -5.39
CA LEU A 396 3.00 -13.95 -4.56
C LEU A 396 3.86 -14.07 -3.30
N ASN A 397 3.82 -15.23 -2.64
CA ASN A 397 4.57 -15.47 -1.41
C ASN A 397 6.09 -15.63 -1.64
N SER A 398 6.54 -15.85 -2.89
CA SER A 398 7.96 -15.82 -3.25
C SER A 398 8.55 -14.41 -3.29
N MET A 399 7.70 -13.37 -3.36
CA MET A 399 8.14 -11.99 -3.18
C MET A 399 8.55 -11.74 -1.73
N TYR A 400 9.28 -10.66 -1.51
CA TYR A 400 9.73 -10.32 -0.15
C TYR A 400 8.57 -10.28 0.85
N GLN A 401 8.80 -10.88 2.01
CA GLN A 401 7.95 -10.86 3.19
C GLN A 401 8.75 -10.25 4.34
N ILE A 402 8.12 -9.44 5.18
CA ILE A 402 8.74 -8.85 6.37
C ILE A 402 9.24 -9.98 7.29
N GLN A 403 10.53 -10.03 7.55
CA GLN A 403 11.20 -11.04 8.37
C GLN A 403 11.65 -10.49 9.74
N GLY A 404 11.62 -9.16 9.89
CA GLY A 404 12.12 -8.50 11.09
C GLY A 404 13.64 -8.53 11.25
N LYS A 405 14.38 -8.91 10.21
CA LYS A 405 15.86 -8.94 10.22
C LYS A 405 16.44 -7.54 10.08
N ILE A 406 16.11 -6.66 11.02
CA ILE A 406 16.51 -5.25 11.02
C ILE A 406 17.90 -5.12 11.60
N GLU A 407 18.90 -4.94 10.75
CA GLU A 407 20.31 -4.75 11.14
C GLU A 407 20.72 -3.27 11.15
N VAL A 408 19.98 -2.40 10.47
CA VAL A 408 20.23 -0.96 10.40
C VAL A 408 19.15 -0.20 11.16
N PRO A 409 19.45 0.99 11.74
CA PRO A 409 18.44 1.79 12.42
C PRO A 409 17.25 2.07 11.54
N THR A 410 16.06 1.68 11.96
CA THR A 410 14.80 1.81 11.21
C THR A 410 13.81 2.65 12.00
N ILE A 411 13.33 3.73 11.38
CA ILE A 411 12.32 4.64 11.92
C ILE A 411 11.09 4.54 11.02
N ALA A 412 10.04 3.90 11.49
CA ALA A 412 8.79 3.80 10.75
C ALA A 412 7.83 4.94 11.12
N LEU A 413 7.08 5.45 10.14
CA LEU A 413 5.97 6.39 10.35
C LEU A 413 4.67 5.76 9.86
N SER A 414 3.68 5.60 10.74
CA SER A 414 2.41 4.95 10.40
C SER A 414 1.23 5.77 10.92
N ALA A 415 0.18 5.91 10.12
CA ALA A 415 -1.07 6.52 10.54
C ALA A 415 -1.96 5.50 11.25
N THR A 416 -2.68 5.94 12.31
CA THR A 416 -3.56 5.03 13.07
C THR A 416 -4.89 4.75 12.38
N ALA A 417 -5.26 5.56 11.39
CA ALA A 417 -6.51 5.45 10.64
C ALA A 417 -6.26 5.44 9.11
N ASP A 418 -5.16 4.83 8.67
CA ASP A 418 -4.94 4.51 7.26
C ASP A 418 -5.85 3.34 6.86
N HIS A 419 -6.57 3.47 5.75
CA HIS A 419 -7.54 2.46 5.30
C HIS A 419 -7.00 1.55 4.18
N ILE A 420 -5.83 1.86 3.64
CA ILE A 420 -5.17 1.03 2.62
C ILE A 420 -4.04 0.21 3.26
N THR A 421 -3.17 0.86 4.04
CA THR A 421 -2.13 0.19 4.82
C THR A 421 -2.39 0.42 6.31
N PRO A 422 -3.31 -0.32 6.92
CA PRO A 422 -3.72 -0.11 8.31
C PRO A 422 -2.55 -0.22 9.29
N ALA A 423 -2.71 0.40 10.45
CA ALA A 423 -1.71 0.38 11.53
C ALA A 423 -1.22 -1.03 11.90
N GLY A 424 -2.05 -2.05 11.65
CA GLY A 424 -1.72 -3.46 11.84
C GLY A 424 -0.54 -3.96 10.99
N ALA A 425 -0.26 -3.34 9.83
CA ALA A 425 0.91 -3.66 9.03
C ALA A 425 2.21 -3.25 9.75
N ALA A 426 2.24 -2.07 10.36
CA ALA A 426 3.36 -1.64 11.18
C ALA A 426 3.47 -2.46 12.49
N GLN A 427 2.34 -2.92 13.06
CA GLN A 427 2.36 -3.85 14.20
C GLN A 427 2.98 -5.19 13.79
N TYR A 428 2.66 -5.69 12.61
CA TYR A 428 3.29 -6.92 12.11
C TYR A 428 4.81 -6.76 11.98
N LEU A 429 5.29 -5.62 11.47
CA LEU A 429 6.73 -5.31 11.45
C LEU A 429 7.34 -5.35 12.86
N ILE A 430 6.68 -4.76 13.86
CA ILE A 430 7.12 -4.80 15.26
C ILE A 430 7.20 -6.24 15.77
N ASP A 431 6.17 -7.04 15.51
CA ASP A 431 6.09 -8.42 15.98
C ASP A 431 7.16 -9.30 15.35
N GLN A 432 7.41 -9.17 14.04
CA GLN A 432 8.48 -9.89 13.33
C GLN A 432 9.86 -9.47 13.87
N TYR A 433 10.09 -8.18 14.10
CA TYR A 433 11.34 -7.70 14.67
C TYR A 433 11.56 -8.25 16.08
N ASN A 434 10.55 -8.20 16.95
CA ASN A 434 10.65 -8.73 18.30
C ASN A 434 10.91 -10.24 18.31
N ALA A 435 10.30 -11.00 17.40
CA ALA A 435 10.57 -12.42 17.21
C ALA A 435 12.04 -12.64 16.78
N ALA A 436 12.54 -11.88 15.81
CA ALA A 436 13.92 -11.97 15.35
C ALA A 436 14.95 -11.61 16.45
N VAL A 437 14.63 -10.63 17.32
CA VAL A 437 15.44 -10.30 18.51
C VAL A 437 15.43 -11.46 19.51
N THR A 438 14.26 -12.03 19.79
CA THR A 438 14.10 -13.16 20.72
C THR A 438 14.88 -14.38 20.24
N ASP A 439 14.85 -14.65 18.94
CA ASP A 439 15.60 -15.72 18.29
C ASP A 439 17.12 -15.45 18.21
N GLY A 440 17.59 -14.29 18.64
CA GLY A 440 19.00 -13.88 18.57
C GLY A 440 19.50 -13.60 17.14
N LYS A 441 18.61 -13.45 16.16
CA LYS A 441 18.95 -13.18 14.75
C LYS A 441 19.41 -11.75 14.51
N VAL A 442 18.91 -10.80 15.31
CA VAL A 442 19.25 -9.37 15.24
C VAL A 442 19.38 -8.77 16.64
N LYS A 443 20.02 -7.61 16.72
CA LYS A 443 20.16 -6.85 17.97
C LYS A 443 18.88 -6.08 18.29
N SER A 444 18.57 -5.96 19.56
CA SER A 444 17.50 -5.07 20.03
C SER A 444 17.84 -3.59 19.81
N GLY A 445 16.83 -2.71 19.80
CA GLY A 445 17.02 -1.26 19.72
C GLY A 445 17.30 -0.72 18.31
N GLN A 446 16.90 -1.45 17.25
CA GLN A 446 17.05 -1.03 15.85
C GLN A 446 15.75 -0.54 15.21
N LEU A 447 14.59 -0.72 15.86
CA LEU A 447 13.29 -0.27 15.34
C LEU A 447 12.60 0.71 16.31
N VAL A 448 12.07 1.79 15.78
CA VAL A 448 11.08 2.66 16.44
C VAL A 448 9.97 2.99 15.47
N VAL A 449 8.72 2.86 15.92
CA VAL A 449 7.54 3.30 15.16
C VAL A 449 7.02 4.59 15.77
N ILE A 450 6.88 5.61 14.93
CA ILE A 450 6.23 6.88 15.23
C ILE A 450 4.83 6.81 14.64
N TRP A 451 3.83 6.96 15.48
CA TRP A 451 2.43 6.89 15.10
C TRP A 451 1.89 8.30 14.86
N ASN A 452 1.04 8.42 13.84
CA ASN A 452 0.30 9.63 13.53
C ASN A 452 -1.19 9.37 13.74
N LYS A 453 -1.80 10.04 14.69
CA LYS A 453 -3.24 9.89 15.00
C LYS A 453 -4.03 11.09 14.52
N PRO A 454 -5.28 10.90 14.03
CA PRO A 454 -6.18 12.01 13.78
C PRO A 454 -6.62 12.67 15.09
N PRO A 455 -7.18 13.89 15.03
CA PRO A 455 -8.00 14.43 16.10
C PRO A 455 -9.17 13.49 16.42
N ASN A 456 -9.69 13.56 17.64
CA ASN A 456 -10.83 12.74 18.03
C ASN A 456 -12.09 13.12 17.24
N GLU A 457 -12.30 14.43 17.03
CA GLU A 457 -13.43 15.00 16.30
C GLU A 457 -12.92 16.01 15.28
N TYR A 458 -13.29 15.82 14.01
CA TYR A 458 -12.87 16.70 12.92
C TYR A 458 -13.95 16.87 11.84
N THR A 459 -15.01 16.06 11.85
CA THR A 459 -16.14 16.24 10.94
C THR A 459 -16.83 17.58 11.22
N LYS A 460 -17.04 18.37 10.17
CA LYS A 460 -17.69 19.67 10.28
C LYS A 460 -19.04 19.66 9.59
N PHE A 461 -20.04 20.20 10.27
CA PHE A 461 -21.39 20.36 9.73
C PHE A 461 -21.71 21.84 9.58
N GLY A 462 -22.42 22.18 8.50
CA GLY A 462 -23.05 23.50 8.33
C GLY A 462 -24.31 23.64 9.18
N ALA A 463 -24.87 24.83 9.21
CA ALA A 463 -26.13 25.12 9.97
C ALA A 463 -27.31 24.25 9.53
N SER A 464 -27.32 23.75 8.28
CA SER A 464 -28.35 22.84 7.76
C SER A 464 -28.12 21.36 8.12
N GLY A 465 -27.06 21.04 8.89
CA GLY A 465 -26.65 19.66 9.15
C GLY A 465 -25.90 18.99 7.99
N ALA A 466 -25.69 19.69 6.87
CA ALA A 466 -24.89 19.19 5.76
C ALA A 466 -23.41 19.25 6.12
N ILE A 467 -22.64 18.24 5.64
CA ILE A 467 -21.20 18.20 5.85
C ILE A 467 -20.54 19.33 5.07
N THR A 468 -19.68 20.07 5.76
CA THR A 468 -18.81 21.07 5.14
C THR A 468 -17.57 20.35 4.61
N PRO A 469 -17.21 20.52 3.33
CA PRO A 469 -15.97 19.95 2.79
C PRO A 469 -14.77 20.32 3.66
N THR A 470 -14.00 19.33 4.07
CA THR A 470 -12.80 19.51 4.90
C THR A 470 -11.56 19.21 4.08
N VAL A 471 -10.44 19.83 4.44
CA VAL A 471 -9.11 19.37 3.99
C VAL A 471 -8.88 18.01 4.64
N PRO A 472 -8.25 17.05 3.93
CA PRO A 472 -7.91 15.76 4.50
C PRO A 472 -7.22 15.92 5.85
N THR A 473 -7.73 15.19 6.85
CA THR A 473 -7.24 15.29 8.22
C THR A 473 -5.96 14.47 8.36
N ASN A 474 -4.95 15.08 8.98
CA ASN A 474 -3.70 14.40 9.27
C ASN A 474 -3.93 13.14 10.13
N GLY A 475 -3.28 12.02 9.78
CA GLY A 475 -3.44 10.73 10.45
C GLY A 475 -4.62 9.89 9.97
N VAL A 476 -5.34 10.35 8.96
CA VAL A 476 -6.47 9.68 8.31
C VAL A 476 -6.23 9.63 6.82
N GLY A 477 -6.74 8.60 6.17
CA GLY A 477 -6.51 8.37 4.75
C GLY A 477 -5.13 7.75 4.50
N HIS A 478 -4.90 7.34 3.25
CA HIS A 478 -3.69 6.62 2.91
C HIS A 478 -2.46 7.52 2.87
N CYS A 479 -1.47 7.22 3.69
CA CYS A 479 -0.19 7.93 3.77
C CYS A 479 -0.32 9.45 3.96
N THR A 480 -1.35 9.91 4.63
CA THR A 480 -1.62 11.34 4.84
C THR A 480 -0.73 11.89 5.97
N PHE A 481 0.46 12.37 5.60
CA PHE A 481 1.41 13.01 6.49
C PHE A 481 1.67 14.44 6.06
N THR A 482 1.82 15.36 7.01
CA THR A 482 2.23 16.73 6.68
C THR A 482 3.71 16.77 6.26
N THR A 483 4.06 17.74 5.44
CA THR A 483 5.47 18.01 5.08
C THR A 483 6.36 18.14 6.32
N ALA A 484 5.88 18.77 7.40
CA ALA A 484 6.61 18.92 8.65
C ALA A 484 6.85 17.58 9.37
N GLN A 485 5.87 16.67 9.34
CA GLN A 485 6.00 15.33 9.91
C GLN A 485 7.03 14.51 9.15
N VAL A 486 6.95 14.48 7.82
CA VAL A 486 7.92 13.78 6.97
C VAL A 486 9.34 14.33 7.19
N MET A 487 9.50 15.64 7.22
CA MET A 487 10.80 16.27 7.49
C MET A 487 11.35 15.94 8.88
N THR A 488 10.48 15.81 9.88
CA THR A 488 10.88 15.42 11.25
C THR A 488 11.45 14.01 11.26
N VAL A 489 10.74 13.04 10.70
CA VAL A 489 11.20 11.63 10.66
C VAL A 489 12.41 11.45 9.74
N ALA A 490 12.49 12.18 8.62
CA ALA A 490 13.66 12.17 7.74
C ALA A 490 14.94 12.67 8.43
N LYS A 491 14.85 13.74 9.24
CA LYS A 491 15.99 14.23 10.05
C LYS A 491 16.41 13.21 11.10
N LEU A 492 15.46 12.52 11.74
CA LEU A 492 15.77 11.44 12.69
C LEU A 492 16.48 10.28 11.97
N ALA A 493 15.99 9.86 10.79
CA ALA A 493 16.60 8.81 9.98
C ALA A 493 18.01 9.19 9.50
N ALA A 494 18.22 10.44 9.05
CA ALA A 494 19.55 10.93 8.70
C ALA A 494 20.52 10.92 9.88
N THR A 495 20.02 11.26 11.08
CA THR A 495 20.83 11.18 12.30
C THR A 495 21.18 9.73 12.63
N ALA A 496 20.21 8.83 12.49
CA ALA A 496 20.41 7.40 12.69
C ALA A 496 21.44 6.82 11.70
N ALA A 497 21.35 7.18 10.42
CA ALA A 497 22.32 6.78 9.40
C ALA A 497 23.75 7.26 9.71
N LYS A 498 23.90 8.48 10.20
CA LYS A 498 25.21 9.06 10.57
C LYS A 498 25.83 8.38 11.78
N THR A 499 25.03 8.02 12.77
CA THR A 499 25.50 7.45 14.04
C THR A 499 25.54 5.93 14.08
N GLY A 500 24.86 5.25 13.14
CA GLY A 500 24.64 3.81 13.15
C GLY A 500 23.74 3.32 14.29
N LYS A 501 22.99 4.24 14.93
CA LYS A 501 22.12 3.95 16.08
C LYS A 501 20.83 4.76 16.00
N LEU A 502 19.73 4.20 16.50
CA LEU A 502 18.52 5.00 16.72
C LEU A 502 18.79 6.18 17.65
N PRO A 503 18.18 7.36 17.40
CA PRO A 503 18.13 8.43 18.38
C PRO A 503 17.49 7.93 19.68
N SER A 504 17.94 8.45 20.81
CA SER A 504 17.37 8.06 22.11
C SER A 504 15.86 8.36 22.17
N SER A 505 15.11 7.60 22.98
CA SER A 505 13.67 7.85 23.18
C SER A 505 13.39 9.31 23.56
N THR A 506 14.25 9.95 24.38
CA THR A 506 14.15 11.37 24.72
C THR A 506 14.32 12.26 23.49
N ALA A 507 15.28 11.97 22.62
CA ALA A 507 15.50 12.73 21.39
C ALA A 507 14.34 12.59 20.41
N VAL A 508 13.80 11.38 20.24
CA VAL A 508 12.60 11.14 19.42
C VAL A 508 11.41 11.93 19.95
N LYS A 509 11.11 11.81 21.25
CA LYS A 509 10.01 12.55 21.89
C LYS A 509 10.18 14.06 21.77
N ALA A 510 11.41 14.58 21.90
CA ALA A 510 11.70 16.00 21.72
C ALA A 510 11.46 16.45 20.26
N ALA A 511 11.85 15.64 19.27
CA ALA A 511 11.67 15.95 17.86
C ALA A 511 10.20 16.04 17.44
N ILE A 512 9.32 15.19 18.00
CA ILE A 512 7.89 15.15 17.67
C ILE A 512 7.03 16.04 18.60
N LYS A 513 7.60 16.65 19.63
CA LYS A 513 6.86 17.37 20.70
C LYS A 513 5.93 18.48 20.18
N SER A 514 6.32 19.17 19.11
CA SER A 514 5.54 20.27 18.53
C SER A 514 4.31 19.79 17.74
N ASP A 515 4.27 18.53 17.38
CA ASP A 515 3.13 17.93 16.65
C ASP A 515 2.36 17.00 17.59
N LYS A 516 1.18 17.46 18.04
CA LYS A 516 0.31 16.70 18.96
C LYS A 516 -0.32 15.44 18.36
N ASN A 517 -0.24 15.28 17.04
CA ASN A 517 -0.74 14.10 16.33
C ASN A 517 0.31 12.99 16.31
N LEU A 518 1.60 13.34 16.44
CA LEU A 518 2.67 12.34 16.50
C LEU A 518 2.88 11.84 17.94
N PHE A 519 3.03 10.52 18.06
CA PHE A 519 3.38 9.92 19.36
C PHE A 519 4.23 8.66 19.19
N VAL A 520 4.95 8.32 20.25
CA VAL A 520 5.64 7.04 20.42
C VAL A 520 5.14 6.42 21.70
N ASN A 521 4.57 5.24 21.60
CA ASN A 521 4.08 4.49 22.75
C ASN A 521 4.32 2.99 22.54
N PRO A 522 5.25 2.36 23.28
CA PRO A 522 5.54 0.93 23.15
C PRO A 522 4.36 0.02 23.57
N ASN A 523 3.39 0.58 24.29
CA ASN A 523 2.18 -0.15 24.71
C ASN A 523 1.01 0.02 23.72
N TYR A 524 1.14 0.85 22.70
CA TYR A 524 0.15 0.95 21.64
C TYR A 524 0.32 -0.23 20.70
N LYS A 525 -0.67 -1.10 20.65
CA LYS A 525 -0.69 -2.32 19.84
C LYS A 525 -1.98 -2.35 19.01
N PRO A 526 -1.97 -1.80 17.80
CA PRO A 526 -3.10 -1.93 16.91
C PRO A 526 -3.30 -3.39 16.51
N ASP A 527 -4.55 -3.75 16.23
CA ASP A 527 -4.88 -5.08 15.72
C ASP A 527 -4.14 -5.36 14.40
N LEU A 528 -3.62 -6.57 14.25
CA LEU A 528 -3.08 -7.04 12.98
C LEU A 528 -4.15 -7.04 11.89
N LEU A 529 -3.74 -7.01 10.62
CA LEU A 529 -4.65 -7.16 9.49
C LEU A 529 -5.47 -8.45 9.65
N LYS A 530 -6.73 -8.42 9.20
CA LYS A 530 -7.68 -9.54 9.35
C LYS A 530 -7.17 -10.86 8.75
N PHE A 531 -6.28 -10.79 7.79
CA PHE A 531 -5.60 -11.96 7.25
C PHE A 531 -4.70 -12.69 8.27
N ARG A 532 -4.15 -11.95 9.23
CA ARG A 532 -3.20 -12.48 10.22
C ARG A 532 -3.81 -12.79 11.59
N GLN A 533 -5.11 -12.59 11.74
CA GLN A 533 -5.87 -12.86 12.97
C GLN A 533 -6.40 -14.30 13.04
#